data_a023b515db5ef21882fd359675606454
#
_entry.id   a023b515db5ef21882fd359675606454
#
_cell.length_a   1.000
_cell.length_b   1.000
_cell.length_c   1.000
_cell.angle_alpha   90.00
_cell.angle_beta   90.00
_cell.angle_gamma   90.00
#
_symmetry.space_group_name_H-M   'P 1'
#
loop_
_entity.id
_entity.type
_entity.pdbx_description
1 polymer ?
#
loop_
_entity_poly.entity_id
_entity_poly.type
_entity_poly.pdbx_seq_one_letter_code
_entity_poly.pdbx_strand_id
1 'polypeptide(L)'
;TTPFIAAGKGFASGLLTSSSTMRPGLVNNADFLPTVMSFFGAGVPSKVTGSTMKTAGKAPGGKTALAYIQDLDRQFHVTRAARWPAVLGYVILVGVFLLLGLACLPYLSRRLRGGRWRNALMRALGPVSVVVVAAPLSFLLVSAFSYNSGVFPVLFCGLYTLAVGLGAYFLARDNERLDPVTLVCVFSASVMVIDLLFGGRLLVFPLLGSSSLEGMRFFGQSNAVTGMMLGYAVWGVAGLAGDGMRGRTGVRWAALAALALVSFTIGFGGLGANFGGFVAAVATSLIFFFATSEAGFKRWRIPAIAAITLGATAMIVLIDDLFVHTHAGRAVAGGAGAAVPMFGRKILILIGQIKSVLFLALLMIALVIALALWMKRPATAWASRWKTDPAFTGALFAVATGSVVALLFNDTGIAMMGTMVLITIPTVTYHFVRGAPGASKDLRLEGSTPPSRD
;
A
#
# COMPACT_ATOMS: atom_id res chain seq x y z
N THR A 1 -11.62 24.20 -2.32
CA THR A 1 -11.71 24.52 -0.87
C THR A 1 -12.45 25.84 -0.70
N THR A 2 -13.27 25.95 0.34
CA THR A 2 -14.00 27.18 0.67
C THR A 2 -13.43 27.71 1.98
N PRO A 3 -13.00 28.98 2.04
CA PRO A 3 -12.54 29.59 3.30
C PRO A 3 -13.70 29.65 4.29
N PHE A 4 -13.41 29.33 5.56
CA PHE A 4 -14.38 29.38 6.64
C PHE A 4 -13.76 30.10 7.85
N ILE A 5 -14.51 31.03 8.44
CA ILE A 5 -14.11 31.80 9.62
C ILE A 5 -15.19 31.63 10.68
N ALA A 6 -14.79 31.21 11.88
CA ALA A 6 -15.66 31.22 13.05
C ALA A 6 -15.19 32.28 14.05
N ALA A 7 -16.10 33.12 14.53
CA ALA A 7 -15.84 34.14 15.52
C ALA A 7 -16.94 34.17 16.57
N GLY A 8 -16.59 34.37 17.83
CA GLY A 8 -17.54 34.45 18.93
C GLY A 8 -17.10 33.68 20.17
N LYS A 9 -18.00 33.59 21.15
CA LYS A 9 -17.76 32.85 22.39
C LYS A 9 -17.50 31.36 22.08
N GLY A 10 -16.41 30.81 22.61
CA GLY A 10 -16.03 29.39 22.38
C GLY A 10 -14.96 29.19 21.31
N PHE A 11 -14.60 30.21 20.51
CA PHE A 11 -13.51 30.14 19.56
C PHE A 11 -12.37 31.08 19.97
N ALA A 12 -11.24 30.53 20.35
CA ALA A 12 -10.01 31.25 20.56
C ALA A 12 -9.36 31.60 19.19
N SER A 13 -8.48 32.64 19.20
CA SER A 13 -7.71 32.99 17.99
C SER A 13 -6.81 31.83 17.55
N GLY A 14 -6.86 31.44 16.26
CA GLY A 14 -6.03 30.39 15.71
C GLY A 14 -6.68 29.64 14.55
N LEU A 15 -6.13 28.48 14.22
CA LEU A 15 -6.65 27.58 13.20
C LEU A 15 -7.81 26.74 13.74
N LEU A 16 -8.79 26.45 12.90
CA LEU A 16 -9.84 25.48 13.21
C LEU A 16 -9.38 24.06 12.89
N THR A 17 -9.89 23.10 13.65
CA THR A 17 -9.77 21.67 13.43
C THR A 17 -10.99 20.94 13.97
N SER A 18 -11.11 19.66 13.69
CA SER A 18 -12.12 18.77 14.26
C SER A 18 -11.57 17.37 14.43
N SER A 19 -12.26 16.52 15.18
CA SER A 19 -11.92 15.09 15.24
C SER A 19 -12.19 14.36 13.92
N SER A 20 -12.96 14.96 12.99
CA SER A 20 -13.20 14.42 11.66
C SER A 20 -12.02 14.62 10.72
N THR A 21 -11.26 15.69 10.89
CA THR A 21 -10.12 16.02 10.02
C THR A 21 -8.78 15.73 10.66
N MET A 22 -8.68 15.92 12.00
CA MET A 22 -7.45 15.81 12.79
C MET A 22 -6.28 16.62 12.21
N ARG A 23 -6.60 17.70 11.46
CA ARG A 23 -5.64 18.56 10.76
C ARG A 23 -5.91 20.03 11.07
N PRO A 24 -4.92 20.79 11.61
CA PRO A 24 -5.04 22.23 11.77
C PRO A 24 -5.31 22.93 10.44
N GLY A 25 -6.24 23.86 10.43
CA GLY A 25 -6.63 24.61 9.23
C GLY A 25 -7.61 23.91 8.31
N LEU A 26 -8.04 22.67 8.63
CA LEU A 26 -9.01 21.92 7.86
C LEU A 26 -10.21 21.49 8.72
N VAL A 27 -11.41 21.74 8.23
CA VAL A 27 -12.68 21.28 8.80
C VAL A 27 -13.56 20.71 7.69
N ASN A 28 -14.46 19.80 8.05
CA ASN A 28 -15.40 19.21 7.11
C ASN A 28 -16.77 19.92 7.19
N ASN A 29 -17.49 19.99 6.09
CA ASN A 29 -18.87 20.50 6.07
C ASN A 29 -19.78 19.77 7.06
N ALA A 30 -19.56 18.47 7.26
CA ALA A 30 -20.31 17.68 8.24
C ALA A 30 -20.07 18.15 9.69
N ASP A 31 -18.97 18.86 9.97
CA ASP A 31 -18.62 19.36 11.31
C ASP A 31 -19.44 20.59 11.70
N PHE A 32 -20.07 21.26 10.74
CA PHE A 32 -20.84 22.48 10.99
C PHE A 32 -22.04 22.22 11.92
N LEU A 33 -22.89 21.25 11.57
CA LEU A 33 -24.09 20.95 12.34
C LEU A 33 -23.79 20.55 13.79
N PRO A 34 -22.88 19.60 14.09
CA PRO A 34 -22.52 19.27 15.48
C PRO A 34 -21.97 20.48 16.24
N THR A 35 -21.22 21.36 15.57
CA THR A 35 -20.67 22.57 16.18
C THR A 35 -21.77 23.53 16.61
N VAL A 36 -22.75 23.80 15.73
CA VAL A 36 -23.89 24.65 16.04
C VAL A 36 -24.75 24.06 17.16
N MET A 37 -25.06 22.78 17.10
CA MET A 37 -25.82 22.10 18.16
C MET A 37 -25.12 22.17 19.52
N SER A 38 -23.82 21.90 19.54
CA SER A 38 -23.02 22.01 20.76
C SER A 38 -22.98 23.44 21.31
N PHE A 39 -22.89 24.45 20.44
CA PHE A 39 -22.93 25.85 20.84
C PHE A 39 -24.24 26.24 21.55
N PHE A 40 -25.38 25.73 21.10
CA PHE A 40 -26.67 25.95 21.71
C PHE A 40 -26.98 24.98 22.87
N GLY A 41 -26.01 24.14 23.30
CA GLY A 41 -26.22 23.16 24.37
C GLY A 41 -27.17 22.01 23.99
N ALA A 42 -27.48 21.86 22.69
CA ALA A 42 -28.30 20.77 22.22
C ALA A 42 -27.45 19.49 22.08
N GLY A 43 -28.01 18.35 22.49
CA GLY A 43 -27.38 17.04 22.32
C GLY A 43 -27.25 16.73 20.82
N VAL A 44 -26.07 16.26 20.39
CA VAL A 44 -25.83 15.85 19.01
C VAL A 44 -26.37 14.43 18.80
N PRO A 45 -27.41 14.23 17.94
CA PRO A 45 -27.95 12.91 17.70
C PRO A 45 -26.90 11.97 17.08
N SER A 46 -26.95 10.68 17.41
CA SER A 46 -26.01 9.66 16.92
C SER A 46 -25.99 9.51 15.40
N LYS A 47 -27.06 9.91 14.71
CA LYS A 47 -27.17 9.89 13.24
C LYS A 47 -26.44 11.06 12.57
N VAL A 48 -26.05 12.10 13.30
CA VAL A 48 -25.33 13.26 12.75
C VAL A 48 -23.87 12.86 12.56
N THR A 49 -23.41 12.96 11.34
CA THR A 49 -22.00 12.77 10.98
C THR A 49 -21.20 14.05 11.25
N GLY A 50 -19.90 13.90 11.42
CA GLY A 50 -19.02 15.03 11.76
C GLY A 50 -18.73 15.13 13.25
N SER A 51 -17.95 16.12 13.62
CA SER A 51 -17.50 16.40 14.99
C SER A 51 -17.46 17.89 15.27
N THR A 52 -17.62 18.28 16.52
CA THR A 52 -17.55 19.68 16.92
C THR A 52 -16.18 20.29 16.55
N MET A 53 -16.19 21.44 15.88
CA MET A 53 -15.00 22.19 15.54
C MET A 53 -14.35 22.76 16.81
N LYS A 54 -13.02 22.77 16.81
CA LYS A 54 -12.21 23.26 17.90
C LYS A 54 -11.12 24.18 17.36
N THR A 55 -10.59 25.06 18.20
CA THR A 55 -9.40 25.84 17.86
C THR A 55 -8.16 24.97 18.08
N ALA A 56 -7.33 24.83 17.06
CA ALA A 56 -6.06 24.09 17.08
C ALA A 56 -4.84 24.94 17.53
N GLY A 57 -5.09 26.19 17.93
CA GLY A 57 -4.03 27.10 18.33
C GLY A 57 -3.34 27.78 17.14
N LYS A 58 -2.07 28.17 17.34
CA LYS A 58 -1.28 28.92 16.33
C LYS A 58 -0.91 28.04 15.13
N ALA A 59 -0.73 28.70 13.99
CA ALA A 59 -0.26 28.01 12.79
C ALA A 59 1.16 27.46 12.98
N PRO A 60 1.44 26.26 12.45
CA PRO A 60 2.78 25.67 12.47
C PRO A 60 3.83 26.56 11.77
N GLY A 61 5.09 26.48 12.23
CA GLY A 61 6.20 27.19 11.60
C GLY A 61 6.22 28.71 11.78
N GLY A 62 5.49 29.25 12.80
CA GLY A 62 5.47 30.67 13.08
C GLY A 62 4.71 31.55 12.07
N LYS A 63 4.00 30.91 11.13
CA LYS A 63 3.18 31.63 10.13
C LYS A 63 1.94 32.24 10.75
N THR A 64 1.38 33.27 10.12
CA THR A 64 0.01 33.68 10.43
C THR A 64 -1.00 32.63 9.99
N ALA A 65 -2.17 32.56 10.65
CA ALA A 65 -3.21 31.61 10.29
C ALA A 65 -3.62 31.74 8.80
N LEU A 66 -3.73 32.97 8.31
CA LEU A 66 -4.07 33.23 6.91
C LEU A 66 -2.99 32.72 5.94
N ALA A 67 -1.72 33.06 6.20
CA ALA A 67 -0.62 32.58 5.36
C ALA A 67 -0.54 31.05 5.32
N TYR A 68 -0.79 30.38 6.45
CA TYR A 68 -0.82 28.92 6.52
C TYR A 68 -1.96 28.32 5.69
N ILE A 69 -3.18 28.89 5.78
CA ILE A 69 -4.33 28.41 4.99
C ILE A 69 -4.10 28.66 3.49
N GLN A 70 -3.52 29.80 3.11
CA GLN A 70 -3.17 30.10 1.71
C GLN A 70 -2.13 29.10 1.16
N ASP A 71 -1.14 28.74 1.97
CA ASP A 71 -0.16 27.72 1.59
C ASP A 71 -0.78 26.33 1.44
N LEU A 72 -1.68 25.94 2.35
CA LEU A 72 -2.44 24.68 2.24
C LEU A 72 -3.26 24.65 0.93
N ASP A 73 -4.00 25.71 0.65
CA ASP A 73 -4.84 25.79 -0.54
C ASP A 73 -3.99 25.70 -1.82
N ARG A 74 -2.88 26.44 -1.86
CA ARG A 74 -1.91 26.39 -2.97
C ARG A 74 -1.36 24.96 -3.17
N GLN A 75 -0.90 24.31 -2.10
CA GLN A 75 -0.38 22.95 -2.16
C GLN A 75 -1.43 21.97 -2.69
N PHE A 76 -2.67 22.09 -2.27
CA PHE A 76 -3.77 21.28 -2.79
C PHE A 76 -3.98 21.50 -4.29
N HIS A 77 -4.01 22.73 -4.77
CA HIS A 77 -4.20 23.02 -6.20
C HIS A 77 -3.05 22.47 -7.04
N VAL A 78 -1.82 22.69 -6.61
CA VAL A 78 -0.63 22.21 -7.34
C VAL A 78 -0.56 20.66 -7.34
N THR A 79 -0.84 20.04 -6.20
CA THR A 79 -0.90 18.57 -6.11
C THR A 79 -1.97 17.99 -7.04
N ARG A 80 -3.15 18.61 -7.08
CA ARG A 80 -4.21 18.20 -7.99
C ARG A 80 -3.81 18.29 -9.46
N ALA A 81 -3.14 19.36 -9.85
CA ALA A 81 -2.64 19.57 -11.21
C ALA A 81 -1.56 18.52 -11.59
N ALA A 82 -0.68 18.17 -10.64
CA ALA A 82 0.41 17.22 -10.85
C ALA A 82 -0.04 15.75 -10.85
N ARG A 83 -1.20 15.43 -10.23
CA ARG A 83 -1.65 14.06 -10.04
C ARG A 83 -1.76 13.28 -11.34
N TRP A 84 -2.49 13.80 -12.32
CA TRP A 84 -2.71 13.10 -13.58
C TRP A 84 -1.43 12.87 -14.39
N PRO A 85 -0.54 13.86 -14.60
CA PRO A 85 0.74 13.64 -15.25
C PRO A 85 1.61 12.58 -14.56
N ALA A 86 1.69 12.62 -13.22
CA ALA A 86 2.46 11.65 -12.45
C ALA A 86 1.89 10.22 -12.55
N VAL A 87 0.57 10.08 -12.39
CA VAL A 87 -0.11 8.78 -12.51
C VAL A 87 0.01 8.23 -13.93
N LEU A 88 -0.14 9.09 -14.96
CA LEU A 88 0.03 8.69 -16.35
C LEU A 88 1.47 8.20 -16.62
N GLY A 89 2.48 8.91 -16.10
CA GLY A 89 3.87 8.47 -16.18
C GLY A 89 4.08 7.07 -15.58
N TYR A 90 3.46 6.81 -14.44
CA TYR A 90 3.51 5.47 -13.82
C TYR A 90 2.77 4.42 -14.66
N VAL A 91 1.60 4.74 -15.19
CA VAL A 91 0.83 3.83 -16.07
C VAL A 91 1.66 3.49 -17.32
N ILE A 92 2.34 4.46 -17.90
CA ILE A 92 3.26 4.23 -19.05
C ILE A 92 4.41 3.30 -18.62
N LEU A 93 5.04 3.56 -17.46
CA LEU A 93 6.12 2.72 -16.93
C LEU A 93 5.67 1.27 -16.74
N VAL A 94 4.50 1.06 -16.11
CA VAL A 94 3.90 -0.27 -15.94
C VAL A 94 3.53 -0.89 -17.28
N GLY A 95 3.00 -0.12 -18.21
CA GLY A 95 2.69 -0.56 -19.58
C GLY A 95 3.94 -1.06 -20.33
N VAL A 96 5.03 -0.29 -20.30
CA VAL A 96 6.31 -0.70 -20.86
C VAL A 96 6.83 -1.97 -20.20
N PHE A 97 6.77 -2.05 -18.88
CA PHE A 97 7.15 -3.24 -18.13
C PHE A 97 6.34 -4.48 -18.57
N LEU A 98 5.01 -4.37 -18.67
CA LEU A 98 4.15 -5.46 -19.11
C LEU A 98 4.43 -5.88 -20.56
N LEU A 99 4.65 -4.92 -21.47
CA LEU A 99 5.03 -5.21 -22.86
C LEU A 99 6.37 -5.94 -22.95
N LEU A 100 7.36 -5.52 -22.19
CA LEU A 100 8.64 -6.22 -22.08
C LEU A 100 8.45 -7.65 -21.52
N GLY A 101 7.61 -7.81 -20.49
CA GLY A 101 7.27 -9.11 -19.94
C GLY A 101 6.58 -10.02 -20.96
N LEU A 102 5.59 -9.52 -21.66
CA LEU A 102 4.88 -10.23 -22.74
C LEU A 102 5.83 -10.62 -23.89
N ALA A 103 6.72 -9.72 -24.29
CA ALA A 103 7.72 -9.99 -25.32
C ALA A 103 8.71 -11.10 -24.90
N CYS A 104 8.91 -11.30 -23.59
CA CYS A 104 9.72 -12.41 -23.07
C CYS A 104 9.01 -13.77 -23.08
N LEU A 105 7.67 -13.82 -23.07
CA LEU A 105 6.91 -15.08 -22.97
C LEU A 105 7.23 -16.10 -24.07
N PRO A 106 7.36 -15.73 -25.37
CA PRO A 106 7.74 -16.65 -26.43
C PRO A 106 9.13 -17.27 -26.23
N TYR A 107 10.06 -16.49 -25.64
CA TYR A 107 11.42 -16.93 -25.36
C TYR A 107 11.54 -17.84 -24.13
N LEU A 108 10.51 -17.87 -23.29
CA LEU A 108 10.41 -18.79 -22.15
C LEU A 108 9.91 -20.17 -22.57
N SER A 109 9.25 -20.30 -23.72
CA SER A 109 8.90 -21.58 -24.31
C SER A 109 10.17 -22.26 -24.86
N ARG A 110 10.33 -23.57 -24.58
CA ARG A 110 11.49 -24.38 -24.99
C ARG A 110 11.77 -24.37 -26.51
N ARG A 111 10.88 -23.81 -27.35
CA ARG A 111 10.97 -23.80 -28.79
C ARG A 111 11.92 -22.74 -29.36
N LEU A 112 12.23 -21.68 -28.61
CA LEU A 112 13.11 -20.62 -29.05
C LEU A 112 14.41 -20.63 -28.23
N ARG A 113 15.31 -21.56 -28.56
CA ARG A 113 16.65 -21.66 -27.95
C ARG A 113 17.56 -20.59 -28.53
N GLY A 114 18.06 -19.70 -27.67
CA GLY A 114 19.29 -18.94 -27.87
C GLY A 114 19.22 -17.79 -28.87
N GLY A 115 19.09 -16.56 -28.37
CA GLY A 115 19.27 -15.37 -29.20
C GLY A 115 19.78 -14.19 -28.34
N ARG A 116 20.63 -13.36 -28.92
CA ARG A 116 21.15 -12.10 -28.34
C ARG A 116 20.02 -11.25 -27.72
N TRP A 117 18.88 -11.18 -28.41
CA TRP A 117 17.70 -10.44 -28.01
C TRP A 117 17.05 -10.99 -26.73
N ARG A 118 17.00 -12.32 -26.56
CA ARG A 118 16.47 -12.92 -25.33
C ARG A 118 17.28 -12.47 -24.11
N ASN A 119 18.61 -12.56 -24.22
CA ASN A 119 19.48 -12.22 -23.10
C ASN A 119 19.44 -10.71 -22.81
N ALA A 120 19.35 -9.86 -23.81
CA ALA A 120 19.18 -8.42 -23.65
C ALA A 120 17.86 -8.10 -22.96
N LEU A 121 16.77 -8.69 -23.40
CA LEU A 121 15.43 -8.47 -22.85
C LEU A 121 15.32 -8.97 -21.39
N MET A 122 15.87 -10.15 -21.09
CA MET A 122 15.93 -10.67 -19.72
C MET A 122 16.81 -9.80 -18.82
N ARG A 123 17.94 -9.31 -19.33
CA ARG A 123 18.79 -8.37 -18.59
C ARG A 123 18.09 -7.03 -18.31
N ALA A 124 17.26 -6.55 -19.21
CA ALA A 124 16.48 -5.31 -19.02
C ALA A 124 15.33 -5.47 -18.03
N LEU A 125 14.66 -6.63 -18.01
CA LEU A 125 13.52 -6.87 -17.11
C LEU A 125 13.88 -6.82 -15.63
N GLY A 126 15.08 -7.25 -15.26
CA GLY A 126 15.56 -7.21 -13.88
C GLY A 126 15.50 -5.79 -13.30
N PRO A 127 16.33 -4.84 -13.80
CA PRO A 127 16.31 -3.46 -13.29
C PRO A 127 14.97 -2.76 -13.49
N VAL A 128 14.27 -2.97 -14.62
CA VAL A 128 12.94 -2.38 -14.84
C VAL A 128 11.94 -2.84 -13.80
N SER A 129 11.96 -4.11 -13.39
CA SER A 129 11.11 -4.63 -12.33
C SER A 129 11.35 -3.88 -11.00
N VAL A 130 12.62 -3.66 -10.63
CA VAL A 130 12.97 -2.94 -9.40
C VAL A 130 12.52 -1.48 -9.45
N VAL A 131 12.71 -0.82 -10.60
CA VAL A 131 12.24 0.56 -10.84
C VAL A 131 10.72 0.65 -10.69
N VAL A 132 9.96 -0.29 -11.28
CA VAL A 132 8.49 -0.31 -11.15
C VAL A 132 8.05 -0.50 -9.70
N VAL A 133 8.75 -1.36 -8.93
CA VAL A 133 8.46 -1.55 -7.50
C VAL A 133 8.77 -0.29 -6.68
N ALA A 134 9.80 0.48 -7.03
CA ALA A 134 10.18 1.68 -6.30
C ALA A 134 9.21 2.86 -6.52
N ALA A 135 8.53 2.92 -7.67
CA ALA A 135 7.73 4.07 -8.08
C ALA A 135 6.59 4.45 -7.12
N PRO A 136 5.75 3.54 -6.59
CA PRO A 136 4.59 3.92 -5.79
C PRO A 136 4.91 4.73 -4.54
N LEU A 137 6.05 4.50 -3.89
CA LEU A 137 6.43 5.28 -2.70
C LEU A 137 6.70 6.75 -3.03
N SER A 138 7.18 7.08 -4.23
CA SER A 138 7.44 8.46 -4.65
C SER A 138 6.20 9.34 -4.59
N PHE A 139 5.01 8.77 -4.86
CA PHE A 139 3.73 9.47 -4.80
C PHE A 139 3.31 9.89 -3.39
N LEU A 140 3.88 9.29 -2.37
CA LEU A 140 3.71 9.71 -0.98
C LEU A 140 4.81 10.67 -0.56
N LEU A 141 6.07 10.35 -0.88
CA LEU A 141 7.23 11.12 -0.46
C LEU A 141 7.22 12.56 -0.97
N VAL A 142 6.61 12.81 -2.11
CA VAL A 142 6.45 14.18 -2.63
C VAL A 142 5.72 15.10 -1.65
N SER A 143 4.85 14.55 -0.79
CA SER A 143 4.15 15.30 0.25
C SER A 143 5.06 15.87 1.35
N ALA A 144 6.31 15.39 1.44
CA ALA A 144 7.30 15.92 2.38
C ALA A 144 7.84 17.29 1.96
N PHE A 145 7.60 17.70 0.72
CA PHE A 145 8.12 18.94 0.14
C PHE A 145 7.00 19.96 -0.05
N SER A 146 7.37 21.25 0.11
CA SER A 146 6.52 22.36 -0.31
C SER A 146 6.93 22.78 -1.72
N TYR A 147 5.98 22.85 -2.64
CA TYR A 147 6.24 23.18 -4.04
C TYR A 147 5.16 24.11 -4.59
N ASN A 148 5.57 24.97 -5.52
CA ASN A 148 4.71 25.99 -6.14
C ASN A 148 4.38 25.68 -7.61
N SER A 149 4.91 24.57 -8.17
CA SER A 149 4.71 24.17 -9.55
C SER A 149 4.33 22.69 -9.64
N GLY A 150 3.38 22.36 -10.51
CA GLY A 150 3.00 20.99 -10.81
C GLY A 150 4.08 20.17 -11.51
N VAL A 151 5.12 20.82 -12.04
CA VAL A 151 6.27 20.16 -12.68
C VAL A 151 7.14 19.45 -11.64
N PHE A 152 7.37 20.09 -10.48
CA PHE A 152 8.23 19.53 -9.43
C PHE A 152 7.78 18.13 -8.98
N PRO A 153 6.50 17.88 -8.62
CA PRO A 153 6.06 16.55 -8.21
C PRO A 153 6.28 15.47 -9.28
N VAL A 154 6.08 15.80 -10.55
CA VAL A 154 6.26 14.85 -11.66
C VAL A 154 7.75 14.49 -11.82
N LEU A 155 8.61 15.50 -11.85
CA LEU A 155 10.06 15.29 -11.94
C LEU A 155 10.60 14.55 -10.72
N PHE A 156 10.14 14.93 -9.51
CA PHE A 156 10.52 14.23 -8.27
C PHE A 156 10.17 12.74 -8.34
N CYS A 157 8.93 12.41 -8.73
CA CYS A 157 8.52 11.00 -8.84
C CYS A 157 9.37 10.23 -9.86
N GLY A 158 9.67 10.84 -11.02
CA GLY A 158 10.53 10.22 -12.03
C GLY A 158 11.96 10.00 -11.53
N LEU A 159 12.59 11.06 -11.02
CA LEU A 159 13.97 11.01 -10.52
C LEU A 159 14.11 10.06 -9.32
N TYR A 160 13.19 10.14 -8.35
CA TYR A 160 13.18 9.22 -7.21
C TYR A 160 13.07 7.77 -7.67
N THR A 161 12.11 7.49 -8.56
CA THR A 161 11.86 6.13 -9.06
C THR A 161 13.10 5.54 -9.73
N LEU A 162 13.77 6.33 -10.58
CA LEU A 162 15.00 5.89 -11.23
C LEU A 162 16.16 5.76 -10.24
N ALA A 163 16.37 6.75 -9.37
CA ALA A 163 17.48 6.76 -8.43
C ALA A 163 17.38 5.62 -7.42
N VAL A 164 16.19 5.41 -6.81
CA VAL A 164 15.99 4.35 -5.82
C VAL A 164 15.94 2.98 -6.48
N GLY A 165 15.22 2.85 -7.61
CA GLY A 165 15.09 1.57 -8.30
C GLY A 165 16.42 1.08 -8.88
N LEU A 166 17.13 1.92 -9.61
CA LEU A 166 18.45 1.56 -10.17
C LEU A 166 19.52 1.49 -9.07
N GLY A 167 19.49 2.41 -8.08
CA GLY A 167 20.40 2.37 -6.94
C GLY A 167 20.27 1.06 -6.16
N ALA A 168 19.05 0.64 -5.81
CA ALA A 168 18.81 -0.64 -5.16
C ALA A 168 19.27 -1.81 -6.04
N TYR A 169 19.02 -1.74 -7.36
CA TYR A 169 19.46 -2.78 -8.29
C TYR A 169 20.98 -2.93 -8.28
N PHE A 170 21.74 -1.85 -8.45
CA PHE A 170 23.21 -1.93 -8.50
C PHE A 170 23.83 -2.27 -7.14
N LEU A 171 23.23 -1.83 -6.03
CA LEU A 171 23.73 -2.11 -4.68
C LEU A 171 23.51 -3.57 -4.24
N ALA A 172 22.43 -4.18 -4.66
CA ALA A 172 22.00 -5.47 -4.11
C ALA A 172 21.90 -6.60 -5.14
N ARG A 173 22.14 -6.36 -6.45
CA ARG A 173 21.99 -7.40 -7.49
C ARG A 173 22.89 -8.62 -7.28
N ASP A 174 24.09 -8.39 -6.71
CA ASP A 174 25.09 -9.43 -6.47
C ASP A 174 25.05 -9.95 -5.02
N ASN A 175 24.17 -9.42 -4.18
CA ASN A 175 24.01 -9.85 -2.81
C ASN A 175 23.11 -11.10 -2.75
N GLU A 176 23.62 -12.17 -2.10
CA GLU A 176 22.86 -13.42 -1.97
C GLU A 176 21.75 -13.36 -0.93
N ARG A 177 21.92 -12.49 0.11
CA ARG A 177 20.99 -12.41 1.25
C ARG A 177 19.91 -11.34 1.10
N LEU A 178 20.25 -10.24 0.45
CA LEU A 178 19.36 -9.08 0.29
C LEU A 178 19.27 -8.72 -1.19
N ASP A 179 18.22 -9.13 -1.84
CA ASP A 179 17.98 -8.77 -3.24
C ASP A 179 17.40 -7.35 -3.38
N PRO A 180 17.54 -6.71 -4.57
CA PRO A 180 17.09 -5.34 -4.82
C PRO A 180 15.62 -5.07 -4.53
N VAL A 181 14.74 -6.02 -4.86
CA VAL A 181 13.29 -5.86 -4.64
C VAL A 181 12.98 -5.92 -3.15
N THR A 182 13.60 -6.84 -2.42
CA THR A 182 13.49 -6.91 -0.95
C THR A 182 13.93 -5.61 -0.32
N LEU A 183 15.08 -5.03 -0.75
CA LEU A 183 15.56 -3.76 -0.25
C LEU A 183 14.54 -2.63 -0.44
N VAL A 184 13.98 -2.50 -1.66
CA VAL A 184 12.95 -1.50 -1.94
C VAL A 184 11.69 -1.73 -1.11
N CYS A 185 11.24 -2.98 -0.99
CA CYS A 185 10.03 -3.32 -0.24
C CYS A 185 10.17 -3.02 1.25
N VAL A 186 11.29 -3.41 1.86
CA VAL A 186 11.58 -3.14 3.28
C VAL A 186 11.68 -1.64 3.52
N PHE A 187 12.46 -0.93 2.70
CA PHE A 187 12.58 0.52 2.80
C PHE A 187 11.22 1.20 2.70
N SER A 188 10.42 0.85 1.69
CA SER A 188 9.11 1.46 1.45
C SER A 188 8.13 1.19 2.59
N ALA A 189 8.04 -0.05 3.07
CA ALA A 189 7.19 -0.40 4.20
C ALA A 189 7.62 0.34 5.47
N SER A 190 8.92 0.42 5.74
CA SER A 190 9.47 1.12 6.91
C SER A 190 9.16 2.62 6.88
N VAL A 191 9.37 3.29 5.73
CA VAL A 191 9.02 4.70 5.57
C VAL A 191 7.54 4.94 5.85
N MET A 192 6.65 4.08 5.33
CA MET A 192 5.21 4.24 5.53
C MET A 192 4.79 3.99 6.98
N VAL A 193 5.39 3.00 7.68
CA VAL A 193 5.15 2.77 9.12
C VAL A 193 5.62 3.97 9.93
N ILE A 194 6.84 4.45 9.68
CA ILE A 194 7.42 5.59 10.38
C ILE A 194 6.55 6.83 10.16
N ASP A 195 6.14 7.12 8.93
CA ASP A 195 5.27 8.27 8.65
C ASP A 195 3.97 8.22 9.46
N LEU A 196 3.33 7.06 9.54
CA LEU A 196 2.11 6.89 10.36
C LEU A 196 2.38 7.14 11.84
N LEU A 197 3.46 6.60 12.40
CA LEU A 197 3.84 6.80 13.79
C LEU A 197 4.11 8.28 14.12
N PHE A 198 4.54 9.06 13.14
CA PHE A 198 4.78 10.51 13.25
C PHE A 198 3.64 11.39 12.71
N GLY A 199 2.43 10.84 12.60
CA GLY A 199 1.20 11.58 12.30
C GLY A 199 0.80 11.64 10.84
N GLY A 200 1.38 10.81 9.96
CA GLY A 200 0.94 10.61 8.58
C GLY A 200 1.08 11.88 7.71
N ARG A 201 2.24 12.53 7.74
CA ARG A 201 2.50 13.75 6.97
C ARG A 201 2.51 13.51 5.47
N LEU A 202 2.98 12.35 5.04
CA LEU A 202 3.01 11.94 3.64
C LEU A 202 1.61 11.68 3.06
N LEU A 203 0.60 11.57 3.92
CA LEU A 203 -0.80 11.34 3.53
C LEU A 203 -1.61 12.65 3.34
N VAL A 204 -0.99 13.82 3.51
CA VAL A 204 -1.70 15.12 3.38
C VAL A 204 -1.90 15.49 1.92
N PHE A 205 -0.86 15.38 1.10
CA PHE A 205 -0.83 15.76 -0.31
C PHE A 205 -0.40 14.62 -1.25
N PRO A 206 -0.89 13.37 -1.07
CA PRO A 206 -0.43 12.26 -1.87
C PRO A 206 -0.90 12.38 -3.31
N LEU A 207 -0.05 12.01 -4.25
CA LEU A 207 -0.44 11.89 -5.65
C LEU A 207 -1.23 10.61 -5.93
N LEU A 208 -1.06 9.58 -5.10
CA LEU A 208 -1.79 8.32 -5.19
C LEU A 208 -2.72 8.15 -3.97
N GLY A 209 -3.97 7.78 -4.22
CA GLY A 209 -4.98 7.56 -3.19
C GLY A 209 -5.94 8.72 -3.02
N SER A 210 -6.83 8.63 -2.00
CA SER A 210 -7.79 9.68 -1.67
C SER A 210 -7.09 10.85 -1.03
N SER A 211 -7.44 12.06 -1.44
CA SER A 211 -6.91 13.29 -0.85
C SER A 211 -8.00 14.04 -0.07
N SER A 212 -7.56 14.87 0.86
CA SER A 212 -8.43 15.79 1.59
C SER A 212 -9.14 16.78 0.67
N LEU A 213 -8.56 17.10 -0.50
CA LEU A 213 -9.16 17.95 -1.54
C LEU A 213 -10.49 17.47 -2.08
N GLU A 214 -10.66 16.16 -2.17
CA GLU A 214 -11.86 15.55 -2.70
C GLU A 214 -12.91 15.33 -1.60
N GLY A 215 -12.60 15.75 -0.35
CA GLY A 215 -13.47 15.54 0.80
C GLY A 215 -13.66 14.07 1.19
N MET A 216 -12.88 13.18 0.59
CA MET A 216 -13.05 11.74 0.78
C MET A 216 -12.39 11.24 2.07
N ARG A 217 -11.19 11.75 2.38
CA ARG A 217 -10.45 11.36 3.59
C ARG A 217 -9.48 12.46 4.01
N PHE A 218 -9.65 12.97 5.23
CA PHE A 218 -8.81 14.03 5.79
C PHE A 218 -7.69 13.47 6.66
N PHE A 219 -7.88 12.28 7.23
CA PHE A 219 -6.95 11.62 8.13
C PHE A 219 -6.89 10.12 7.84
N GLY A 220 -5.74 9.50 8.14
CA GLY A 220 -5.50 8.08 7.94
C GLY A 220 -5.20 7.68 6.50
N GLN A 221 -5.02 6.38 6.29
CA GLN A 221 -4.63 5.81 4.99
C GLN A 221 -5.82 5.57 4.07
N SER A 222 -5.66 5.91 2.80
CA SER A 222 -6.57 5.44 1.75
C SER A 222 -6.34 3.96 1.44
N ASN A 223 -7.31 3.30 0.84
CA ASN A 223 -7.22 1.88 0.51
C ASN A 223 -6.09 1.55 -0.47
N ALA A 224 -5.81 2.44 -1.43
CA ALA A 224 -4.67 2.29 -2.34
C ALA A 224 -3.32 2.32 -1.58
N VAL A 225 -3.17 3.26 -0.63
CA VAL A 225 -1.97 3.36 0.20
C VAL A 225 -1.85 2.16 1.14
N THR A 226 -2.95 1.69 1.70
CA THR A 226 -2.97 0.48 2.54
C THR A 226 -2.54 -0.76 1.77
N GLY A 227 -3.05 -0.96 0.55
CA GLY A 227 -2.64 -2.09 -0.28
C GLY A 227 -1.17 -2.01 -0.68
N MET A 228 -0.67 -0.81 -0.95
CA MET A 228 0.75 -0.55 -1.20
C MET A 228 1.61 -0.96 -0.02
N MET A 229 1.26 -0.47 1.18
CA MET A 229 1.97 -0.78 2.42
C MET A 229 1.98 -2.27 2.73
N LEU A 230 0.84 -2.94 2.59
CA LEU A 230 0.72 -4.37 2.82
C LEU A 230 1.51 -5.19 1.79
N GLY A 231 1.45 -4.81 0.51
CA GLY A 231 2.24 -5.44 -0.54
C GLY A 231 3.75 -5.34 -0.26
N TYR A 232 4.23 -4.15 0.05
CA TYR A 232 5.63 -3.95 0.43
C TYR A 232 6.03 -4.73 1.67
N ALA A 233 5.18 -4.72 2.72
CA ALA A 233 5.47 -5.42 3.97
C ALA A 233 5.59 -6.93 3.77
N VAL A 234 4.65 -7.54 3.06
CA VAL A 234 4.66 -9.01 2.83
C VAL A 234 5.87 -9.41 1.99
N TRP A 235 6.17 -8.71 0.88
CA TRP A 235 7.33 -9.03 0.06
C TRP A 235 8.66 -8.69 0.73
N GLY A 236 8.73 -7.60 1.50
CA GLY A 236 9.90 -7.24 2.29
C GLY A 236 10.22 -8.28 3.37
N VAL A 237 9.20 -8.69 4.12
CA VAL A 237 9.35 -9.72 5.17
C VAL A 237 9.71 -11.07 4.56
N ALA A 238 9.08 -11.45 3.45
CA ALA A 238 9.39 -12.70 2.75
C ALA A 238 10.85 -12.73 2.27
N GLY A 239 11.32 -11.64 1.66
CA GLY A 239 12.69 -11.54 1.18
C GLY A 239 13.74 -11.55 2.30
N LEU A 240 13.48 -10.86 3.42
CA LEU A 240 14.37 -10.89 4.60
C LEU A 240 14.40 -12.27 5.27
N ALA A 241 13.26 -12.95 5.33
CA ALA A 241 13.16 -14.25 5.97
C ALA A 241 13.79 -15.36 5.10
N GLY A 242 13.62 -15.30 3.78
CA GLY A 242 14.22 -16.20 2.80
C GLY A 242 14.15 -17.67 3.22
N ASP A 243 15.26 -18.38 3.05
CA ASP A 243 15.40 -19.80 3.46
C ASP A 243 15.28 -20.02 4.98
N GLY A 244 15.41 -18.94 5.79
CA GLY A 244 15.23 -19.01 7.24
C GLY A 244 13.83 -19.40 7.69
N MET A 245 12.82 -19.34 6.80
CA MET A 245 11.47 -19.83 7.08
C MET A 245 11.40 -21.36 7.25
N ARG A 246 12.34 -22.10 6.67
CA ARG A 246 12.40 -23.57 6.81
C ARG A 246 13.01 -23.95 8.16
N GLY A 247 12.24 -24.67 8.96
CA GLY A 247 12.71 -25.24 10.24
C GLY A 247 13.04 -24.23 11.36
N ARG A 248 12.92 -22.89 11.09
CA ARG A 248 13.19 -21.85 12.09
C ARG A 248 11.92 -21.16 12.54
N THR A 249 11.27 -21.76 13.54
CA THR A 249 10.01 -21.21 14.13
C THR A 249 10.15 -19.76 14.58
N GLY A 250 11.29 -19.38 15.14
CA GLY A 250 11.58 -17.98 15.56
C GLY A 250 11.50 -16.97 14.43
N VAL A 251 12.02 -17.30 13.23
CA VAL A 251 11.95 -16.41 12.05
C VAL A 251 10.50 -16.20 11.60
N ARG A 252 9.67 -17.24 11.66
CA ARG A 252 8.24 -17.14 11.32
C ARG A 252 7.47 -16.25 12.30
N TRP A 253 7.76 -16.37 13.60
CA TRP A 253 7.15 -15.50 14.61
C TRP A 253 7.63 -14.05 14.49
N ALA A 254 8.91 -13.82 14.19
CA ALA A 254 9.43 -12.48 13.91
C ALA A 254 8.75 -11.87 12.67
N ALA A 255 8.56 -12.64 11.62
CA ALA A 255 7.82 -12.23 10.43
C ALA A 255 6.36 -11.88 10.74
N LEU A 256 5.69 -12.72 11.54
CA LEU A 256 4.32 -12.43 11.99
C LEU A 256 4.26 -11.17 12.85
N ALA A 257 5.21 -10.97 13.76
CA ALA A 257 5.28 -9.78 14.61
C ALA A 257 5.47 -8.50 13.77
N ALA A 258 6.35 -8.52 12.76
CA ALA A 258 6.53 -7.40 11.85
C ALA A 258 5.26 -7.09 11.05
N LEU A 259 4.57 -8.11 10.52
CA LEU A 259 3.31 -7.93 9.80
C LEU A 259 2.16 -7.52 10.73
N ALA A 260 2.17 -7.97 11.99
CA ALA A 260 1.19 -7.53 13.01
C ALA A 260 1.38 -6.05 13.36
N LEU A 261 2.63 -5.57 13.47
CA LEU A 261 2.92 -4.15 13.64
C LEU A 261 2.38 -3.33 12.47
N VAL A 262 2.63 -3.76 11.24
CA VAL A 262 2.07 -3.12 10.03
C VAL A 262 0.54 -3.12 10.08
N SER A 263 -0.08 -4.24 10.43
CA SER A 263 -1.54 -4.36 10.55
C SER A 263 -2.08 -3.39 11.60
N PHE A 264 -1.44 -3.30 12.76
CA PHE A 264 -1.81 -2.38 13.82
C PHE A 264 -1.75 -0.92 13.34
N THR A 265 -0.65 -0.51 12.68
CA THR A 265 -0.54 0.86 12.17
C THR A 265 -1.59 1.18 11.10
N ILE A 266 -2.04 0.20 10.32
CA ILE A 266 -3.14 0.35 9.36
C ILE A 266 -4.47 0.57 10.09
N GLY A 267 -4.74 -0.21 11.12
CA GLY A 267 -6.07 -0.29 11.76
C GLY A 267 -6.33 0.74 12.83
N PHE A 268 -5.31 1.09 13.62
CA PHE A 268 -5.47 1.98 14.75
C PHE A 268 -5.96 3.37 14.34
N GLY A 269 -7.03 3.85 14.98
CA GLY A 269 -7.73 5.08 14.63
C GLY A 269 -6.88 6.34 14.72
N GLY A 270 -5.88 6.35 15.62
CA GLY A 270 -4.90 7.43 15.75
C GLY A 270 -3.79 7.44 14.69
N LEU A 271 -3.67 6.38 13.87
CA LEU A 271 -2.62 6.20 12.87
C LEU A 271 -3.22 6.07 11.45
N GLY A 272 -3.40 4.85 10.97
CA GLY A 272 -3.90 4.58 9.62
C GLY A 272 -5.41 4.70 9.48
N ALA A 273 -6.16 4.51 10.55
CA ALA A 273 -7.62 4.63 10.62
C ALA A 273 -8.37 3.88 9.47
N ASN A 274 -7.82 2.76 9.00
CA ASN A 274 -8.38 1.97 7.90
C ASN A 274 -8.85 0.60 8.39
N PHE A 275 -10.08 0.56 8.88
CA PHE A 275 -10.64 -0.63 9.48
C PHE A 275 -10.77 -1.83 8.50
N GLY A 276 -11.29 -1.60 7.29
CA GLY A 276 -11.37 -2.66 6.28
C GLY A 276 -9.99 -3.15 5.83
N GLY A 277 -9.03 -2.22 5.74
CA GLY A 277 -7.62 -2.52 5.48
C GLY A 277 -6.98 -3.35 6.58
N PHE A 278 -7.33 -3.10 7.85
CA PHE A 278 -6.86 -3.89 8.99
C PHE A 278 -7.31 -5.35 8.90
N VAL A 279 -8.59 -5.60 8.61
CA VAL A 279 -9.13 -6.95 8.42
C VAL A 279 -8.34 -7.70 7.36
N ALA A 280 -8.11 -7.06 6.21
CA ALA A 280 -7.33 -7.66 5.13
C ALA A 280 -5.85 -7.87 5.52
N ALA A 281 -5.25 -6.93 6.25
CA ALA A 281 -3.86 -7.03 6.68
C ALA A 281 -3.64 -8.17 7.69
N VAL A 282 -4.52 -8.32 8.69
CA VAL A 282 -4.45 -9.42 9.66
C VAL A 282 -4.65 -10.76 8.97
N ALA A 283 -5.67 -10.87 8.11
CA ALA A 283 -5.91 -12.11 7.36
C ALA A 283 -4.70 -12.48 6.49
N THR A 284 -4.13 -11.50 5.74
CA THR A 284 -2.94 -11.71 4.91
C THR A 284 -1.74 -12.17 5.74
N SER A 285 -1.51 -11.55 6.90
CA SER A 285 -0.42 -11.89 7.82
C SER A 285 -0.53 -13.32 8.35
N LEU A 286 -1.73 -13.72 8.75
CA LEU A 286 -2.00 -15.09 9.22
C LEU A 286 -1.88 -16.12 8.10
N ILE A 287 -2.38 -15.80 6.91
CA ILE A 287 -2.24 -16.67 5.73
C ILE A 287 -0.75 -16.87 5.40
N PHE A 288 0.05 -15.80 5.40
CA PHE A 288 1.50 -15.87 5.21
C PHE A 288 2.15 -16.77 6.26
N PHE A 289 1.86 -16.55 7.54
CA PHE A 289 2.39 -17.34 8.65
C PHE A 289 2.09 -18.83 8.53
N PHE A 290 0.85 -19.16 8.16
CA PHE A 290 0.44 -20.56 8.01
C PHE A 290 0.94 -21.17 6.70
N ALA A 291 1.02 -20.42 5.61
CA ALA A 291 1.53 -20.90 4.33
C ALA A 291 3.03 -21.23 4.38
N THR A 292 3.79 -20.46 5.18
CA THR A 292 5.23 -20.69 5.39
C THR A 292 5.55 -21.78 6.42
N SER A 293 4.53 -22.39 7.05
CA SER A 293 4.74 -23.51 7.97
C SER A 293 5.16 -24.79 7.23
N GLU A 294 5.91 -25.68 7.90
CA GLU A 294 6.33 -26.98 7.35
C GLU A 294 5.16 -27.81 6.80
N ALA A 295 4.02 -27.75 7.50
CA ALA A 295 2.80 -28.44 7.08
C ALA A 295 2.09 -27.74 5.90
N GLY A 296 2.58 -26.59 5.42
CA GLY A 296 1.96 -25.77 4.40
C GLY A 296 0.57 -25.23 4.80
N PHE A 297 -0.11 -24.55 3.86
CA PHE A 297 -1.46 -24.07 4.09
C PHE A 297 -2.47 -25.23 3.98
N LYS A 298 -3.25 -25.46 5.07
CA LYS A 298 -4.31 -26.47 5.11
C LYS A 298 -5.66 -25.79 5.29
N ARG A 299 -6.67 -26.21 4.52
CA ARG A 299 -8.03 -25.61 4.54
C ARG A 299 -8.70 -25.58 5.92
N TRP A 300 -8.40 -26.54 6.80
CA TRP A 300 -8.94 -26.56 8.16
C TRP A 300 -8.45 -25.40 9.05
N ARG A 301 -7.39 -24.66 8.61
CA ARG A 301 -6.90 -23.43 9.29
C ARG A 301 -7.74 -22.19 8.96
N ILE A 302 -8.59 -22.23 7.93
CA ILE A 302 -9.44 -21.10 7.53
C ILE A 302 -10.33 -20.62 8.68
N PRO A 303 -11.06 -21.50 9.43
CA PRO A 303 -11.84 -21.05 10.57
C PRO A 303 -11.01 -20.37 11.66
N ALA A 304 -9.80 -20.87 11.94
CA ALA A 304 -8.90 -20.26 12.90
C ALA A 304 -8.43 -18.86 12.45
N ILE A 305 -8.06 -18.71 11.16
CA ILE A 305 -7.71 -17.41 10.58
C ILE A 305 -8.89 -16.45 10.70
N ALA A 306 -10.09 -16.88 10.34
CA ALA A 306 -11.30 -16.07 10.47
C ALA A 306 -11.57 -15.66 11.92
N ALA A 307 -11.50 -16.59 12.87
CA ALA A 307 -11.72 -16.32 14.29
C ALA A 307 -10.68 -15.35 14.86
N ILE A 308 -9.39 -15.54 14.55
CA ILE A 308 -8.32 -14.64 15.00
C ILE A 308 -8.50 -13.25 14.38
N THR A 309 -8.85 -13.18 13.08
CA THR A 309 -9.09 -11.90 12.39
C THR A 309 -10.28 -11.16 13.01
N LEU A 310 -11.37 -11.85 13.30
CA LEU A 310 -12.54 -11.27 13.98
C LEU A 310 -12.18 -10.80 15.39
N GLY A 311 -11.46 -11.61 16.17
CA GLY A 311 -11.00 -11.25 17.52
C GLY A 311 -10.07 -10.04 17.52
N ALA A 312 -9.08 -10.00 16.60
CA ALA A 312 -8.20 -8.84 16.43
C ALA A 312 -8.98 -7.59 15.99
N THR A 313 -10.01 -7.78 15.14
CA THR A 313 -10.89 -6.70 14.67
C THR A 313 -11.73 -6.16 15.83
N ALA A 314 -12.30 -7.00 16.66
CA ALA A 314 -13.02 -6.58 17.86
C ALA A 314 -12.09 -5.85 18.85
N MET A 315 -10.88 -6.35 19.04
CA MET A 315 -9.88 -5.73 19.89
C MET A 315 -9.47 -4.33 19.42
N ILE A 316 -9.18 -4.13 18.13
CA ILE A 316 -8.79 -2.81 17.63
C ILE A 316 -9.92 -1.80 17.73
N VAL A 317 -11.19 -2.23 17.56
CA VAL A 317 -12.37 -1.38 17.75
C VAL A 317 -12.51 -0.97 19.20
N LEU A 318 -12.31 -1.90 20.13
CA LEU A 318 -12.36 -1.62 21.56
C LEU A 318 -11.26 -0.63 21.98
N ILE A 319 -10.05 -0.83 21.49
CA ILE A 319 -8.92 0.09 21.73
C ILE A 319 -9.24 1.48 21.15
N ASP A 320 -9.81 1.54 19.94
CA ASP A 320 -10.20 2.78 19.31
C ASP A 320 -11.28 3.53 20.10
N ASP A 321 -12.27 2.82 20.59
CA ASP A 321 -13.33 3.41 21.43
C ASP A 321 -12.80 3.95 22.76
N LEU A 322 -11.82 3.27 23.37
CA LEU A 322 -11.21 3.70 24.63
C LEU A 322 -10.30 4.93 24.49
N PHE A 323 -9.56 5.06 23.38
CA PHE A 323 -8.47 6.03 23.27
C PHE A 323 -8.70 7.13 22.22
N VAL A 324 -9.43 6.88 21.14
CA VAL A 324 -9.51 7.78 19.98
C VAL A 324 -10.95 8.25 19.72
N HIS A 325 -11.96 7.46 20.03
CA HIS A 325 -13.39 7.76 19.83
C HIS A 325 -13.74 8.05 18.34
N THR A 326 -13.23 7.24 17.40
CA THR A 326 -13.55 7.41 16.00
C THR A 326 -14.98 6.96 15.65
N HIS A 327 -15.38 7.19 14.39
CA HIS A 327 -16.69 6.74 13.89
C HIS A 327 -16.85 5.20 13.91
N ALA A 328 -15.76 4.43 13.87
CA ALA A 328 -15.81 2.97 13.92
C ALA A 328 -16.28 2.46 15.31
N GLY A 329 -15.74 3.02 16.40
CA GLY A 329 -16.18 2.71 17.76
C GLY A 329 -17.67 3.04 17.95
N ARG A 330 -18.11 4.22 17.49
CA ARG A 330 -19.52 4.64 17.58
C ARG A 330 -20.49 3.76 16.77
N ALA A 331 -20.06 3.24 15.62
CA ALA A 331 -20.90 2.34 14.80
C ALA A 331 -21.15 0.99 15.48
N VAL A 332 -20.17 0.49 16.25
CA VAL A 332 -20.31 -0.76 17.02
C VAL A 332 -21.18 -0.54 18.27
N ALA A 333 -21.05 0.61 18.93
CA ALA A 333 -21.91 0.98 20.06
C ALA A 333 -23.39 1.07 19.68
N GLY A 334 -23.71 1.32 18.39
CA GLY A 334 -25.09 1.32 17.85
C GLY A 334 -25.74 -0.06 17.63
N GLY A 335 -25.01 -1.15 17.89
CA GLY A 335 -25.53 -2.53 17.80
C GLY A 335 -25.85 -3.02 16.39
N ALA A 336 -26.53 -4.16 16.29
CA ALA A 336 -26.89 -4.82 15.02
C ALA A 336 -27.74 -3.95 14.08
N GLY A 337 -28.53 -3.02 14.62
CA GLY A 337 -29.33 -2.09 13.82
C GLY A 337 -28.52 -1.10 12.99
N ALA A 338 -27.28 -0.80 13.38
CA ALA A 338 -26.37 0.06 12.63
C ALA A 338 -25.50 -0.75 11.63
N ALA A 339 -25.26 -2.02 11.90
CA ALA A 339 -24.41 -2.88 11.09
C ALA A 339 -25.05 -3.21 9.72
N VAL A 340 -26.34 -3.54 9.67
CA VAL A 340 -27.03 -3.94 8.43
C VAL A 340 -27.04 -2.84 7.36
N PRO A 341 -27.39 -1.56 7.66
CA PRO A 341 -27.29 -0.48 6.68
C PRO A 341 -25.85 -0.21 6.22
N MET A 342 -24.88 -0.39 7.11
CA MET A 342 -23.45 -0.22 6.79
C MET A 342 -22.98 -1.27 5.77
N PHE A 343 -23.36 -2.54 5.93
CA PHE A 343 -23.04 -3.62 4.98
C PHE A 343 -23.76 -3.40 3.65
N GLY A 344 -25.06 -3.03 3.65
CA GLY A 344 -25.82 -2.71 2.46
C GLY A 344 -25.17 -1.58 1.65
N ARG A 345 -24.76 -0.51 2.32
CA ARG A 345 -24.03 0.60 1.70
C ARG A 345 -22.69 0.15 1.09
N LYS A 346 -21.92 -0.71 1.76
CA LYS A 346 -20.66 -1.25 1.23
C LYS A 346 -20.88 -2.05 -0.05
N ILE A 347 -21.92 -2.89 -0.10
CA ILE A 347 -22.28 -3.66 -1.30
C ILE A 347 -22.65 -2.72 -2.46
N LEU A 348 -23.43 -1.68 -2.20
CA LEU A 348 -23.80 -0.70 -3.22
C LEU A 348 -22.58 0.09 -3.75
N ILE A 349 -21.65 0.47 -2.87
CA ILE A 349 -20.40 1.13 -3.26
C ILE A 349 -19.56 0.18 -4.12
N LEU A 350 -19.42 -1.08 -3.72
CA LEU A 350 -18.66 -2.09 -4.47
C LEU A 350 -19.26 -2.29 -5.87
N ILE A 351 -20.58 -2.43 -5.98
CA ILE A 351 -21.29 -2.54 -7.27
C ILE A 351 -21.07 -1.28 -8.13
N GLY A 352 -21.15 -0.10 -7.53
CA GLY A 352 -20.90 1.18 -8.22
C GLY A 352 -19.46 1.28 -8.74
N GLN A 353 -18.48 0.83 -7.95
CA GLN A 353 -17.08 0.81 -8.37
C GLN A 353 -16.80 -0.21 -9.47
N ILE A 354 -17.41 -1.40 -9.40
CA ILE A 354 -17.31 -2.40 -10.46
C ILE A 354 -17.79 -1.82 -11.79
N LYS A 355 -18.89 -1.06 -11.80
CA LYS A 355 -19.39 -0.40 -13.01
C LYS A 355 -18.43 0.66 -13.57
N SER A 356 -17.80 1.46 -12.70
CA SER A 356 -16.90 2.57 -13.09
C SER A 356 -15.49 2.13 -13.47
N VAL A 357 -15.00 1.02 -12.91
CA VAL A 357 -13.66 0.49 -13.13
C VAL A 357 -13.65 -0.97 -13.60
N LEU A 358 -14.77 -1.43 -14.15
CA LEU A 358 -15.00 -2.82 -14.56
C LEU A 358 -13.86 -3.34 -15.44
N PHE A 359 -13.42 -2.55 -16.42
CA PHE A 359 -12.34 -2.92 -17.30
C PHE A 359 -11.04 -3.15 -16.52
N LEU A 360 -10.69 -2.24 -15.60
CA LEU A 360 -9.49 -2.36 -14.78
C LEU A 360 -9.59 -3.54 -13.81
N ALA A 361 -10.76 -3.75 -13.20
CA ALA A 361 -11.00 -4.88 -12.32
C ALA A 361 -10.90 -6.22 -13.07
N LEU A 362 -11.49 -6.32 -14.25
CA LEU A 362 -11.42 -7.52 -15.11
C LEU A 362 -9.98 -7.77 -15.58
N LEU A 363 -9.25 -6.72 -15.95
CA LEU A 363 -7.85 -6.81 -16.32
C LEU A 363 -7.01 -7.33 -15.14
N MET A 364 -7.22 -6.82 -13.94
CA MET A 364 -6.52 -7.26 -12.73
C MET A 364 -6.85 -8.71 -12.37
N ILE A 365 -8.13 -9.10 -12.44
CA ILE A 365 -8.56 -10.49 -12.23
C ILE A 365 -7.96 -11.40 -13.29
N ALA A 366 -8.02 -11.01 -14.56
CA ALA A 366 -7.42 -11.77 -15.67
C ALA A 366 -5.92 -11.94 -15.46
N LEU A 367 -5.22 -10.91 -14.99
CA LEU A 367 -3.79 -10.94 -14.70
C LEU A 367 -3.46 -11.89 -13.54
N VAL A 368 -4.27 -11.87 -12.47
CA VAL A 368 -4.12 -12.81 -11.34
C VAL A 368 -4.39 -14.25 -11.79
N ILE A 369 -5.45 -14.48 -12.61
CA ILE A 369 -5.76 -15.79 -13.17
C ILE A 369 -4.63 -16.24 -14.11
N ALA A 370 -4.16 -15.37 -15.01
CA ALA A 370 -3.08 -15.67 -15.93
C ALA A 370 -1.79 -16.04 -15.17
N LEU A 371 -1.47 -15.32 -14.12
CA LEU A 371 -0.35 -15.61 -13.24
C LEU A 371 -0.54 -16.97 -12.54
N ALA A 372 -1.73 -17.24 -11.99
CA ALA A 372 -2.04 -18.50 -11.33
C ALA A 372 -2.00 -19.70 -12.28
N LEU A 373 -2.54 -19.57 -13.51
CA LEU A 373 -2.50 -20.62 -14.54
C LEU A 373 -1.09 -20.85 -15.06
N TRP A 374 -0.32 -19.77 -15.22
CA TRP A 374 1.07 -19.86 -15.63
C TRP A 374 1.93 -20.55 -14.56
N MET A 375 1.65 -20.31 -13.30
CA MET A 375 2.29 -20.96 -12.16
C MET A 375 2.05 -22.47 -12.10
N LYS A 376 0.90 -22.95 -12.57
CA LYS A 376 0.56 -24.39 -12.62
C LYS A 376 1.25 -25.17 -13.75
N ARG A 377 1.97 -24.53 -14.66
CA ARG A 377 2.65 -25.22 -15.77
C ARG A 377 3.89 -25.97 -15.29
N PRO A 378 3.88 -27.34 -15.33
CA PRO A 378 4.92 -28.18 -14.71
C PRO A 378 6.29 -28.15 -15.39
N ALA A 379 6.40 -27.50 -16.54
CA ALA A 379 7.57 -27.58 -17.42
C ALA A 379 8.55 -26.41 -17.29
N THR A 380 8.34 -25.47 -16.36
CA THR A 380 9.20 -24.32 -16.19
C THR A 380 10.15 -24.52 -15.01
N ALA A 381 11.38 -23.99 -15.10
CA ALA A 381 12.36 -23.94 -14.01
C ALA A 381 11.80 -23.28 -12.72
N TRP A 382 10.64 -22.69 -12.82
CA TRP A 382 9.81 -22.13 -11.76
C TRP A 382 9.23 -23.17 -10.82
N ALA A 383 8.72 -24.27 -11.35
CA ALA A 383 8.10 -25.31 -10.52
C ALA A 383 9.11 -25.89 -9.51
N SER A 384 10.39 -25.91 -9.83
CA SER A 384 11.43 -26.32 -8.91
C SER A 384 11.68 -25.29 -7.80
N ARG A 385 11.76 -24.00 -8.13
CA ARG A 385 11.99 -22.93 -7.17
C ARG A 385 10.80 -22.67 -6.24
N TRP A 386 9.58 -22.82 -6.76
CA TRP A 386 8.34 -22.73 -5.97
C TRP A 386 8.25 -23.80 -4.89
N LYS A 387 8.75 -24.97 -5.17
CA LYS A 387 8.82 -26.07 -4.19
C LYS A 387 9.93 -25.86 -3.16
N THR A 388 10.92 -25.02 -3.46
CA THR A 388 12.12 -24.86 -2.63
C THR A 388 12.12 -23.62 -1.74
N ASP A 389 11.35 -22.55 -2.11
CA ASP A 389 11.28 -21.31 -1.33
C ASP A 389 9.90 -21.10 -0.71
N PRO A 390 9.69 -21.49 0.56
CA PRO A 390 8.41 -21.33 1.25
C PRO A 390 8.06 -19.86 1.52
N ALA A 391 9.05 -18.98 1.68
CA ALA A 391 8.80 -17.54 1.93
C ALA A 391 8.20 -16.89 0.70
N PHE A 392 8.78 -17.13 -0.48
CA PHE A 392 8.27 -16.62 -1.75
C PHE A 392 6.86 -17.16 -2.07
N THR A 393 6.68 -18.48 -1.96
CA THR A 393 5.38 -19.12 -2.24
C THR A 393 4.32 -18.68 -1.25
N GLY A 394 4.69 -18.56 0.03
CA GLY A 394 3.83 -18.06 1.09
C GLY A 394 3.41 -16.61 0.87
N ALA A 395 4.34 -15.74 0.46
CA ALA A 395 4.04 -14.34 0.15
C ALA A 395 3.06 -14.21 -1.02
N LEU A 396 3.31 -14.93 -2.10
CA LEU A 396 2.43 -14.89 -3.26
C LEU A 396 1.02 -15.39 -2.93
N PHE A 397 0.92 -16.50 -2.20
CA PHE A 397 -0.37 -17.03 -1.77
C PHE A 397 -1.08 -16.06 -0.81
N ALA A 398 -0.36 -15.48 0.14
CA ALA A 398 -0.91 -14.51 1.09
C ALA A 398 -1.38 -13.22 0.39
N VAL A 399 -0.60 -12.67 -0.53
CA VAL A 399 -1.00 -11.47 -1.28
C VAL A 399 -2.19 -11.76 -2.19
N ALA A 400 -2.21 -12.90 -2.89
CA ALA A 400 -3.34 -13.26 -3.76
C ALA A 400 -4.64 -13.42 -2.96
N THR A 401 -4.61 -14.19 -1.86
CA THR A 401 -5.80 -14.40 -1.00
C THR A 401 -6.16 -13.13 -0.21
N GLY A 402 -5.17 -12.40 0.29
CA GLY A 402 -5.35 -11.12 0.96
C GLY A 402 -5.98 -10.04 0.07
N SER A 403 -5.64 -10.06 -1.23
CA SER A 403 -6.28 -9.20 -2.24
C SER A 403 -7.77 -9.49 -2.38
N VAL A 404 -8.17 -10.77 -2.34
CA VAL A 404 -9.58 -11.17 -2.32
C VAL A 404 -10.27 -10.71 -1.04
N VAL A 405 -9.63 -10.88 0.12
CA VAL A 405 -10.17 -10.39 1.40
C VAL A 405 -10.31 -8.86 1.36
N ALA A 406 -9.31 -8.14 0.84
CA ALA A 406 -9.38 -6.69 0.67
C ALA A 406 -10.56 -6.26 -0.21
N LEU A 407 -10.80 -6.97 -1.31
CA LEU A 407 -11.94 -6.72 -2.21
C LEU A 407 -13.28 -6.88 -1.50
N LEU A 408 -13.42 -7.89 -0.64
CA LEU A 408 -14.68 -8.22 0.04
C LEU A 408 -14.95 -7.33 1.25
N PHE A 409 -13.92 -6.98 2.04
CA PHE A 409 -14.09 -6.31 3.33
C PHE A 409 -13.84 -4.81 3.30
N ASN A 410 -13.28 -4.29 2.21
CA ASN A 410 -13.02 -2.86 2.08
C ASN A 410 -14.01 -2.17 1.15
N ASP A 411 -14.39 -0.93 1.44
CA ASP A 411 -15.33 -0.13 0.64
C ASP A 411 -14.77 0.23 -0.76
N THR A 412 -13.45 0.43 -0.87
CA THR A 412 -12.73 0.58 -2.15
C THR A 412 -11.71 -0.55 -2.32
N GLY A 413 -12.13 -1.79 -2.13
CA GLY A 413 -11.29 -2.98 -2.14
C GLY A 413 -10.51 -3.18 -3.44
N ILE A 414 -11.06 -2.74 -4.58
CA ILE A 414 -10.39 -2.76 -5.90
C ILE A 414 -9.09 -1.95 -5.86
N ALA A 415 -9.09 -0.77 -5.24
CA ALA A 415 -7.90 0.07 -5.14
C ALA A 415 -6.81 -0.59 -4.28
N MET A 416 -7.21 -1.23 -3.18
CA MET A 416 -6.29 -1.97 -2.30
C MET A 416 -5.71 -3.19 -3.01
N MET A 417 -6.56 -4.02 -3.61
CA MET A 417 -6.15 -5.17 -4.42
C MET A 417 -5.20 -4.74 -5.53
N GLY A 418 -5.56 -3.68 -6.26
CA GLY A 418 -4.79 -3.17 -7.39
C GLY A 418 -3.36 -2.81 -7.02
N THR A 419 -3.16 -2.10 -5.92
CA THR A 419 -1.81 -1.70 -5.48
C THR A 419 -1.00 -2.88 -4.93
N MET A 420 -1.63 -3.85 -4.25
CA MET A 420 -0.97 -5.09 -3.86
C MET A 420 -0.46 -5.86 -5.09
N VAL A 421 -1.26 -5.96 -6.13
CA VAL A 421 -0.92 -6.67 -7.37
C VAL A 421 0.15 -5.89 -8.17
N LEU A 422 0.08 -4.57 -8.22
CA LEU A 422 1.08 -3.71 -8.88
C LEU A 422 2.48 -3.86 -8.29
N ILE A 423 2.60 -4.16 -7.00
CA ILE A 423 3.88 -4.47 -6.36
C ILE A 423 4.27 -5.93 -6.62
N THR A 424 3.31 -6.83 -6.57
CA THR A 424 3.55 -8.28 -6.68
C THR A 424 4.06 -8.70 -8.05
N ILE A 425 3.46 -8.19 -9.13
CA ILE A 425 3.82 -8.61 -10.50
C ILE A 425 5.29 -8.35 -10.83
N PRO A 426 5.81 -7.11 -10.65
CA PRO A 426 7.23 -6.86 -10.94
C PRO A 426 8.15 -7.58 -9.96
N THR A 427 7.75 -7.76 -8.69
CA THR A 427 8.51 -8.56 -7.71
C THR A 427 8.67 -10.01 -8.19
N VAL A 428 7.57 -10.64 -8.57
CA VAL A 428 7.56 -12.01 -9.12
C VAL A 428 8.38 -12.08 -10.41
N THR A 429 8.26 -11.09 -11.29
CA THR A 429 9.03 -11.03 -12.54
C THR A 429 10.52 -10.91 -12.28
N TYR A 430 10.94 -10.08 -11.33
CA TYR A 430 12.34 -9.97 -10.93
C TYR A 430 12.91 -11.32 -10.47
N HIS A 431 12.26 -11.99 -9.56
CA HIS A 431 12.70 -13.30 -9.07
C HIS A 431 12.72 -14.36 -10.17
N PHE A 432 11.80 -14.25 -11.12
CA PHE A 432 11.80 -15.12 -12.31
C PHE A 432 13.06 -14.92 -13.16
N VAL A 433 13.34 -13.69 -13.52
CA VAL A 433 14.49 -13.38 -14.38
C VAL A 433 15.80 -13.81 -13.70
N ARG A 434 15.93 -13.55 -12.40
CA ARG A 434 17.11 -13.94 -11.62
C ARG A 434 17.31 -15.46 -11.54
N GLY A 435 16.22 -16.24 -11.56
CA GLY A 435 16.25 -17.71 -11.50
C GLY A 435 16.35 -18.43 -12.84
N ALA A 436 16.36 -17.71 -13.96
CA ALA A 436 16.44 -18.32 -15.29
C ALA A 436 17.83 -18.94 -15.55
N PRO A 437 17.87 -20.19 -16.11
CA PRO A 437 19.14 -20.82 -16.46
C PRO A 437 19.92 -19.95 -17.46
N GLY A 438 21.13 -19.56 -17.13
CA GLY A 438 22.00 -18.68 -17.93
C GLY A 438 22.23 -17.29 -17.34
N ALA A 439 21.37 -16.80 -16.44
CA ALA A 439 21.55 -15.48 -15.82
C ALA A 439 22.76 -15.42 -14.86
N SER A 440 23.11 -16.54 -14.23
CA SER A 440 24.22 -16.58 -13.25
C SER A 440 25.59 -16.89 -13.84
N LYS A 441 25.67 -17.44 -15.06
CA LYS A 441 26.97 -17.76 -15.68
C LYS A 441 27.62 -16.57 -16.38
N ASP A 442 26.83 -15.70 -17.03
CA ASP A 442 27.38 -14.55 -17.76
C ASP A 442 27.86 -13.41 -16.85
N LEU A 443 27.34 -13.32 -15.61
CA LEU A 443 27.77 -12.34 -14.61
C LEU A 443 29.08 -12.73 -13.91
N ARG A 444 29.48 -14.00 -13.94
CA ARG A 444 30.74 -14.46 -13.34
C ARG A 444 31.94 -14.47 -14.31
N LEU A 445 31.69 -14.33 -15.62
CA LEU A 445 32.75 -14.42 -16.63
C LEU A 445 33.42 -13.07 -16.96
N GLU A 446 32.85 -11.94 -16.54
CA GLU A 446 33.50 -10.63 -16.76
C GLU A 446 34.52 -10.24 -15.66
N GLY A 447 34.63 -11.03 -14.58
CA GLY A 447 35.53 -10.75 -13.45
C GLY A 447 36.74 -11.68 -13.29
N SER A 448 36.88 -12.75 -14.12
CA SER A 448 37.99 -13.68 -14.02
C SER A 448 38.71 -13.83 -15.35
N THR A 449 39.61 -12.93 -15.64
CA THR A 449 40.76 -13.24 -16.51
C THR A 449 41.66 -14.23 -15.75
N PRO A 450 41.92 -15.40 -16.30
CA PRO A 450 42.91 -16.31 -15.68
C PRO A 450 44.28 -15.65 -15.76
N PRO A 451 45.14 -15.79 -14.72
CA PRO A 451 46.51 -15.36 -14.81
C PRO A 451 47.22 -16.09 -15.94
N SER A 452 47.89 -15.35 -16.81
CA SER A 452 48.83 -15.88 -17.81
C SER A 452 49.79 -16.83 -17.15
N ARG A 453 49.83 -18.07 -17.58
CA ARG A 453 50.96 -18.97 -17.31
C ARG A 453 52.08 -18.58 -18.27
N ASP A 454 53.08 -17.95 -17.76
CA ASP A 454 54.44 -17.99 -18.26
C ASP A 454 55.26 -18.92 -17.38
#